data_3b7437a480a0dbed1f015fc5719d1b48
#
_entry.id   3b7437a480a0dbed1f015fc5719d1b48
#
_cell.length_a   1.000
_cell.length_b   1.000
_cell.length_c   1.000
_cell.angle_alpha   90.00
_cell.angle_beta   90.00
_cell.angle_gamma   90.00
#
_symmetry.space_group_name_H-M   'P 1'
#
loop_
_entity.id
_entity.type
_entity.pdbx_description
1 polymer ?
#
loop_
_entity_poly.entity_id
_entity_poly.type
_entity_poly.pdbx_seq_one_letter_code
_entity_poly.pdbx_strand_id
1 'polypeptide(L)'
;MDEAGARVDECVSDFDAAQNTDLRSPDETSHSAGSFAKKAADIPLSILDLAQVGSHQSVGDAIRSSVELAQRAEATGRFERVWFAEHHNMKHIASAATSVLLAHVASQTQTIRVGSGGVMLPNHSPLTIAEQFGTLAELHPGRIDLGLGRAPGTDQRTWQALRRDPHASDRFPQDVVELQGLLSDTSPLAGTEAIPGKGTNVPLYILGSSMFGAKLAAALGLPYAFASHFAPDQLQAAVYAYRSEFKPSAQLDAPYVIAALNVVAADTDDEASAMYEKVLRSRVEMIATRFGMADRDFTDAELDMLLDSPAGHQAKHMLTYTAIGGPERIAAYLEQFAEHAMADELMMTNSARGLDAQKRALEIVGGIR
;
A
#
# COMPACT_ATOMS: atom_id res chain seq x y z
N MET A 1 25.85 -24.00 -9.99
CA MET A 1 25.24 -22.65 -9.95
C MET A 1 24.90 -22.35 -11.39
N ASP A 2 23.62 -22.26 -11.70
CA ASP A 2 23.15 -21.93 -13.03
C ASP A 2 23.05 -20.40 -13.21
N GLU A 3 22.81 -19.96 -14.44
CA GLU A 3 22.77 -18.52 -14.77
C GLU A 3 21.71 -17.73 -13.96
N ALA A 4 20.69 -18.40 -13.43
CA ALA A 4 19.66 -17.77 -12.61
C ALA A 4 20.17 -17.47 -11.19
N GLY A 5 20.92 -18.38 -10.58
CA GLY A 5 21.58 -18.15 -9.28
C GLY A 5 22.62 -17.04 -9.34
N ALA A 6 23.38 -16.97 -10.43
CA ALA A 6 24.37 -15.90 -10.63
C ALA A 6 23.74 -14.50 -10.79
N ARG A 7 22.56 -14.40 -11.45
CA ARG A 7 21.80 -13.14 -11.55
C ARG A 7 21.24 -12.66 -10.22
N VAL A 8 20.81 -13.59 -9.35
CA VAL A 8 20.33 -13.25 -8.00
C VAL A 8 21.47 -12.66 -7.17
N ASP A 9 22.63 -13.32 -7.16
CA ASP A 9 23.81 -12.86 -6.41
C ASP A 9 24.34 -11.51 -6.94
N GLU A 10 24.30 -11.29 -8.25
CA GLU A 10 24.73 -10.03 -8.89
C GLU A 10 23.75 -8.88 -8.57
N CYS A 11 22.44 -9.08 -8.65
CA CYS A 11 21.44 -8.09 -8.27
C CYS A 11 21.49 -7.71 -6.78
N VAL A 12 21.70 -8.70 -5.91
CA VAL A 12 21.81 -8.48 -4.47
C VAL A 12 23.14 -7.81 -4.12
N SER A 13 24.24 -8.19 -4.75
CA SER A 13 25.55 -7.56 -4.53
C SER A 13 25.55 -6.10 -5.00
N ASP A 14 24.91 -5.78 -6.12
CA ASP A 14 24.71 -4.41 -6.60
C ASP A 14 23.85 -3.58 -5.64
N PHE A 15 22.82 -4.20 -5.05
CA PHE A 15 21.96 -3.56 -4.06
C PHE A 15 22.70 -3.27 -2.74
N ASP A 16 23.49 -4.22 -2.23
CA ASP A 16 24.28 -4.04 -1.01
C ASP A 16 25.41 -3.01 -1.22
N ALA A 17 26.01 -2.95 -2.41
CA ALA A 17 26.99 -1.93 -2.77
C ALA A 17 26.36 -0.52 -2.82
N ALA A 18 25.11 -0.39 -3.29
CA ALA A 18 24.40 0.87 -3.36
C ALA A 18 23.99 1.43 -1.97
N GLN A 19 23.86 0.59 -0.96
CA GLN A 19 23.59 1.04 0.42
C GLN A 19 24.79 1.72 1.09
N ASN A 20 26.01 1.45 0.64
CA ASN A 20 27.27 1.98 1.23
C ASN A 20 27.76 3.29 0.59
N THR A 21 27.01 3.87 -0.36
CA THR A 21 27.40 5.16 -0.94
C THR A 21 26.87 6.32 -0.10
N ASP A 22 27.80 7.11 0.42
CA ASP A 22 27.59 8.34 1.19
C ASP A 22 26.60 9.31 0.50
N LEU A 23 25.65 9.80 1.27
CA LEU A 23 24.69 10.84 0.89
C LEU A 23 25.44 12.17 0.64
N ARG A 24 25.89 12.43 -0.58
CA ARG A 24 26.22 13.79 -1.01
C ARG A 24 24.93 14.49 -1.40
N SER A 25 24.77 15.72 -0.89
CA SER A 25 23.70 16.65 -1.26
C SER A 25 23.61 16.74 -2.81
N PRO A 26 22.41 16.68 -3.40
CA PRO A 26 22.28 16.85 -4.83
C PRO A 26 22.65 18.29 -5.23
N ASP A 27 23.68 18.43 -6.03
CA ASP A 27 23.94 19.64 -6.81
C ASP A 27 22.75 19.82 -7.79
N GLU A 28 22.25 21.06 -7.89
CA GLU A 28 21.15 21.46 -8.79
C GLU A 28 21.60 21.35 -10.26
N THR A 29 21.64 20.14 -10.79
CA THR A 29 21.75 19.93 -12.24
C THR A 29 20.37 19.59 -12.79
N SER A 30 19.81 20.55 -13.50
CA SER A 30 18.54 20.48 -14.24
C SER A 30 18.52 19.30 -15.22
N HIS A 31 18.01 18.16 -14.77
CA HIS A 31 17.44 17.17 -15.70
C HIS A 31 15.97 17.57 -15.88
N SER A 32 15.51 17.65 -17.12
CA SER A 32 14.13 17.92 -17.50
C SER A 32 13.21 16.88 -16.86
N ALA A 33 12.76 17.16 -15.63
CA ALA A 33 11.69 16.41 -15.00
C ALA A 33 10.45 16.62 -15.87
N GLY A 34 9.92 15.58 -16.50
CA GLY A 34 8.62 15.62 -17.15
C GLY A 34 7.62 16.22 -16.17
N SER A 35 6.78 17.14 -16.64
CA SER A 35 5.76 17.76 -15.79
C SER A 35 4.83 16.67 -15.24
N PHE A 36 4.79 16.47 -13.94
CA PHE A 36 3.82 15.61 -13.25
C PHE A 36 2.48 16.31 -13.02
N ALA A 37 2.32 17.54 -13.50
CA ALA A 37 1.06 18.26 -13.46
C ALA A 37 0.03 17.57 -14.35
N LYS A 38 -0.91 16.86 -13.71
CA LYS A 38 -2.04 16.17 -14.34
C LYS A 38 -3.34 16.80 -13.84
N LYS A 39 -4.38 16.80 -14.68
CA LYS A 39 -5.72 17.08 -14.20
C LYS A 39 -6.23 15.94 -13.33
N ALA A 40 -7.04 16.25 -12.33
CA ALA A 40 -7.58 15.23 -11.43
C ALA A 40 -8.28 14.08 -12.18
N ALA A 41 -8.96 14.41 -13.29
CA ALA A 41 -9.62 13.44 -14.16
C ALA A 41 -8.65 12.44 -14.81
N ASP A 42 -7.41 12.84 -15.08
CA ASP A 42 -6.41 12.05 -15.80
C ASP A 42 -5.47 11.26 -14.85
N ILE A 43 -5.55 11.49 -13.54
CA ILE A 43 -4.72 10.79 -12.56
C ILE A 43 -5.31 9.39 -12.32
N PRO A 44 -4.62 8.29 -12.59
CA PRO A 44 -5.05 6.95 -12.18
C PRO A 44 -5.30 6.91 -10.67
N LEU A 45 -6.45 6.37 -10.25
CA LEU A 45 -6.85 6.27 -8.85
C LEU A 45 -7.04 4.83 -8.43
N SER A 46 -6.61 4.52 -7.21
CA SER A 46 -6.73 3.20 -6.61
C SER A 46 -7.10 3.29 -5.13
N ILE A 47 -7.49 2.17 -4.55
CA ILE A 47 -7.97 2.10 -3.16
C ILE A 47 -7.09 1.12 -2.38
N LEU A 48 -6.70 1.53 -1.16
CA LEU A 48 -6.15 0.64 -0.14
C LEU A 48 -7.19 0.43 0.95
N ASP A 49 -7.66 -0.79 1.10
CA ASP A 49 -8.61 -1.20 2.13
C ASP A 49 -7.94 -2.06 3.20
N LEU A 50 -8.19 -1.77 4.46
CA LEU A 50 -7.72 -2.51 5.61
C LEU A 50 -8.80 -3.43 6.19
N ALA A 51 -9.99 -3.48 5.60
CA ALA A 51 -11.18 -4.12 6.15
C ALA A 51 -11.42 -3.67 7.61
N GLN A 52 -11.53 -2.35 7.82
CA GLN A 52 -11.64 -1.75 9.15
C GLN A 52 -12.90 -2.21 9.88
N VAL A 53 -12.73 -2.67 11.12
CA VAL A 53 -13.82 -3.10 12.00
C VAL A 53 -14.24 -1.93 12.88
N GLY A 54 -15.42 -1.39 12.64
CA GLY A 54 -16.00 -0.32 13.45
C GLY A 54 -16.43 -0.79 14.85
N SER A 55 -16.60 0.14 15.81
CA SER A 55 -16.90 -0.15 17.22
C SER A 55 -18.15 -1.02 17.46
N HIS A 56 -19.12 -0.99 16.54
CA HIS A 56 -20.36 -1.77 16.62
C HIS A 56 -20.53 -2.76 15.46
N GLN A 57 -19.45 -3.06 14.76
CA GLN A 57 -19.43 -3.91 13.58
C GLN A 57 -18.76 -5.25 13.89
N SER A 58 -19.35 -6.35 13.43
CA SER A 58 -18.63 -7.63 13.46
C SER A 58 -17.53 -7.69 12.42
N VAL A 59 -16.52 -8.56 12.64
CA VAL A 59 -15.47 -8.82 11.64
C VAL A 59 -16.07 -9.27 10.30
N GLY A 60 -17.11 -10.11 10.34
CA GLY A 60 -17.81 -10.54 9.13
C GLY A 60 -18.50 -9.40 8.39
N ASP A 61 -19.06 -8.40 9.12
CA ASP A 61 -19.65 -7.22 8.49
C ASP A 61 -18.57 -6.34 7.85
N ALA A 62 -17.43 -6.17 8.49
CA ALA A 62 -16.30 -5.43 7.93
C ALA A 62 -15.83 -6.04 6.60
N ILE A 63 -15.69 -7.36 6.53
CA ILE A 63 -15.35 -8.06 5.29
C ILE A 63 -16.41 -7.88 4.21
N ARG A 64 -17.71 -7.96 4.57
CA ARG A 64 -18.80 -7.67 3.62
C ARG A 64 -18.76 -6.21 3.13
N SER A 65 -18.49 -5.27 4.03
CA SER A 65 -18.34 -3.86 3.66
C SER A 65 -17.21 -3.66 2.64
N SER A 66 -16.07 -4.35 2.79
CA SER A 66 -14.98 -4.31 1.81
C SER A 66 -15.42 -4.80 0.42
N VAL A 67 -16.25 -5.85 0.34
CA VAL A 67 -16.80 -6.29 -0.95
C VAL A 67 -17.70 -5.20 -1.55
N GLU A 68 -18.60 -4.62 -0.77
CA GLU A 68 -19.50 -3.56 -1.23
C GLU A 68 -18.74 -2.30 -1.69
N LEU A 69 -17.65 -1.96 -1.01
CA LEU A 69 -16.76 -0.85 -1.41
C LEU A 69 -16.05 -1.14 -2.73
N ALA A 70 -15.52 -2.37 -2.90
CA ALA A 70 -14.88 -2.78 -4.15
C ALA A 70 -15.88 -2.75 -5.32
N GLN A 71 -17.09 -3.24 -5.13
CA GLN A 71 -18.17 -3.16 -6.13
C GLN A 71 -18.59 -1.73 -6.43
N ARG A 72 -18.66 -0.86 -5.41
CA ARG A 72 -18.94 0.58 -5.62
C ARG A 72 -17.83 1.26 -6.40
N ALA A 73 -16.57 0.99 -6.08
CA ALA A 73 -15.42 1.50 -6.82
C ALA A 73 -15.46 1.06 -8.30
N GLU A 74 -15.68 -0.23 -8.54
CA GLU A 74 -15.85 -0.78 -9.88
C GLU A 74 -16.97 -0.09 -10.66
N ALA A 75 -18.13 0.12 -10.04
CA ALA A 75 -19.28 0.75 -10.66
C ALA A 75 -19.04 2.22 -11.09
N THR A 76 -18.09 2.92 -10.47
CA THR A 76 -17.70 4.28 -10.90
C THR A 76 -16.92 4.28 -12.21
N GLY A 77 -16.24 3.17 -12.55
CA GLY A 77 -15.32 3.05 -13.68
C GLY A 77 -14.10 3.95 -13.61
N ARG A 78 -13.78 4.48 -12.41
CA ARG A 78 -12.71 5.47 -12.20
C ARG A 78 -11.48 4.91 -11.49
N PHE A 79 -11.66 3.80 -10.76
CA PHE A 79 -10.60 3.19 -9.98
C PHE A 79 -9.98 2.01 -10.73
N GLU A 80 -8.64 2.00 -10.78
CA GLU A 80 -7.85 0.95 -11.44
C GLU A 80 -7.88 -0.35 -10.63
N ARG A 81 -7.73 -0.24 -9.28
CA ARG A 81 -7.56 -1.38 -8.39
C ARG A 81 -8.04 -1.13 -6.97
N VAL A 82 -8.31 -2.23 -6.28
CA VAL A 82 -8.49 -2.27 -4.82
C VAL A 82 -7.45 -3.22 -4.24
N TRP A 83 -6.60 -2.71 -3.34
CA TRP A 83 -5.60 -3.49 -2.63
C TRP A 83 -5.98 -3.67 -1.16
N PHE A 84 -5.63 -4.81 -0.61
CA PHE A 84 -5.84 -5.15 0.79
C PHE A 84 -4.51 -5.30 1.51
N ALA A 85 -4.39 -4.64 2.67
CA ALA A 85 -3.20 -4.77 3.52
C ALA A 85 -3.14 -6.13 4.21
N GLU A 86 -1.97 -6.49 4.77
CA GLU A 86 -1.81 -7.60 5.71
C GLU A 86 -1.44 -7.05 7.08
N HIS A 87 -2.32 -7.26 8.06
CA HIS A 87 -2.07 -6.92 9.46
C HIS A 87 -2.53 -8.03 10.37
N HIS A 88 -1.68 -8.40 11.34
CA HIS A 88 -2.00 -9.45 12.31
C HIS A 88 -2.21 -8.86 13.70
N ASN A 89 -3.06 -9.53 14.50
CA ASN A 89 -3.32 -9.18 15.90
C ASN A 89 -3.81 -7.73 16.11
N MET A 90 -4.57 -7.20 15.17
CA MET A 90 -5.17 -5.87 15.26
C MET A 90 -6.70 -5.98 15.39
N LYS A 91 -7.26 -5.57 16.53
CA LYS A 91 -8.70 -5.68 16.84
C LYS A 91 -9.61 -4.99 15.82
N HIS A 92 -9.12 -3.91 15.21
CA HIS A 92 -9.90 -3.04 14.32
C HIS A 92 -9.57 -3.23 12.84
N ILE A 93 -8.86 -4.31 12.48
CA ILE A 93 -8.47 -4.63 11.10
C ILE A 93 -8.72 -6.11 10.84
N ALA A 94 -9.52 -6.41 9.82
CA ALA A 94 -9.86 -7.79 9.45
C ALA A 94 -8.97 -8.37 8.34
N SER A 95 -8.11 -7.57 7.71
CA SER A 95 -7.26 -8.00 6.59
C SER A 95 -5.97 -8.70 7.04
N ALA A 96 -6.10 -9.88 7.66
CA ALA A 96 -4.96 -10.69 8.08
C ALA A 96 -4.62 -11.81 7.07
N ALA A 97 -5.62 -12.46 6.51
CA ALA A 97 -5.46 -13.53 5.51
C ALA A 97 -5.69 -12.94 4.11
N THR A 98 -4.70 -12.17 3.62
CA THR A 98 -4.86 -11.32 2.43
C THR A 98 -5.28 -12.11 1.20
N SER A 99 -4.62 -13.22 0.85
CA SER A 99 -4.98 -14.02 -0.32
C SER A 99 -6.41 -14.60 -0.26
N VAL A 100 -6.90 -14.96 0.94
CA VAL A 100 -8.28 -15.45 1.13
C VAL A 100 -9.28 -14.33 0.91
N LEU A 101 -8.99 -13.13 1.44
CA LEU A 101 -9.83 -11.95 1.23
C LEU A 101 -9.87 -11.54 -0.24
N LEU A 102 -8.71 -11.57 -0.92
CA LEU A 102 -8.61 -11.29 -2.36
C LEU A 102 -9.46 -12.26 -3.19
N ALA A 103 -9.42 -13.57 -2.90
CA ALA A 103 -10.24 -14.56 -3.58
C ALA A 103 -11.74 -14.25 -3.44
N HIS A 104 -12.16 -13.86 -2.24
CA HIS A 104 -13.54 -13.50 -1.96
C HIS A 104 -13.97 -12.24 -2.72
N VAL A 105 -13.19 -11.17 -2.66
CA VAL A 105 -13.51 -9.90 -3.34
C VAL A 105 -13.45 -10.04 -4.86
N ALA A 106 -12.43 -10.71 -5.40
CA ALA A 106 -12.28 -10.92 -6.83
C ALA A 106 -13.44 -11.72 -7.43
N SER A 107 -14.01 -12.69 -6.68
CA SER A 107 -15.19 -13.44 -7.11
C SER A 107 -16.50 -12.64 -7.11
N GLN A 108 -16.52 -11.49 -6.41
CA GLN A 108 -17.70 -10.62 -6.29
C GLN A 108 -17.61 -9.35 -7.15
N THR A 109 -16.51 -9.19 -7.89
CA THR A 109 -16.23 -8.08 -8.82
C THR A 109 -15.89 -8.63 -10.21
N GLN A 110 -15.96 -7.81 -11.28
CA GLN A 110 -15.83 -8.29 -12.65
C GLN A 110 -14.60 -7.76 -13.39
N THR A 111 -14.27 -6.48 -13.21
CA THR A 111 -13.29 -5.75 -14.03
C THR A 111 -12.17 -5.11 -13.22
N ILE A 112 -12.47 -4.60 -12.02
CA ILE A 112 -11.49 -3.93 -11.17
C ILE A 112 -10.37 -4.90 -10.78
N ARG A 113 -9.12 -4.43 -10.81
CA ARG A 113 -7.99 -5.23 -10.35
C ARG A 113 -8.04 -5.36 -8.82
N VAL A 114 -7.64 -6.52 -8.33
CA VAL A 114 -7.63 -6.83 -6.90
C VAL A 114 -6.23 -7.29 -6.51
N GLY A 115 -5.68 -6.75 -5.42
CA GLY A 115 -4.31 -7.09 -5.05
C GLY A 115 -3.99 -6.88 -3.59
N SER A 116 -2.77 -7.22 -3.21
CA SER A 116 -2.24 -6.97 -1.88
C SER A 116 -1.54 -5.62 -1.79
N GLY A 117 -1.80 -4.91 -0.70
CA GLY A 117 -1.15 -3.62 -0.43
C GLY A 117 -0.56 -3.54 0.99
N GLY A 118 0.25 -4.57 1.35
CA GLY A 118 0.90 -5.69 0.67
C GLY A 118 0.87 -6.98 1.47
N VAL A 119 1.30 -8.06 0.83
CA VAL A 119 1.77 -9.24 1.56
C VAL A 119 3.05 -8.89 2.29
N MET A 120 3.09 -9.13 3.59
CA MET A 120 4.31 -8.97 4.39
C MET A 120 5.20 -10.20 4.17
N LEU A 121 5.98 -10.18 3.08
CA LEU A 121 6.71 -11.36 2.58
C LEU A 121 7.58 -12.05 3.64
N PRO A 122 8.23 -11.36 4.61
CA PRO A 122 8.95 -12.02 5.70
C PRO A 122 8.08 -12.95 6.58
N ASN A 123 6.76 -12.80 6.56
CA ASN A 123 5.84 -13.70 7.27
C ASN A 123 5.55 -15.00 6.51
N HIS A 124 6.01 -15.15 5.26
CA HIS A 124 5.63 -16.21 4.36
C HIS A 124 6.84 -16.89 3.71
N SER A 125 6.61 -18.00 3.04
CA SER A 125 7.55 -18.61 2.11
C SER A 125 7.23 -18.08 0.69
N PRO A 126 8.22 -17.69 -0.12
CA PRO A 126 7.99 -17.29 -1.50
C PRO A 126 7.19 -18.31 -2.32
N LEU A 127 7.48 -19.60 -2.16
CA LEU A 127 6.74 -20.68 -2.82
C LEU A 127 5.24 -20.63 -2.49
N THR A 128 4.88 -20.51 -1.21
CA THR A 128 3.48 -20.46 -0.79
C THR A 128 2.75 -19.25 -1.38
N ILE A 129 3.42 -18.10 -1.41
CA ILE A 129 2.84 -16.87 -2.00
C ILE A 129 2.69 -17.03 -3.52
N ALA A 130 3.68 -17.61 -4.21
CA ALA A 130 3.58 -17.89 -5.64
C ALA A 130 2.39 -18.82 -5.96
N GLU A 131 2.17 -19.86 -5.17
CA GLU A 131 1.04 -20.78 -5.34
C GLU A 131 -0.31 -20.09 -5.07
N GLN A 132 -0.41 -19.27 -4.01
CA GLN A 132 -1.64 -18.53 -3.67
C GLN A 132 -2.00 -17.50 -4.75
N PHE A 133 -1.04 -16.67 -5.15
CA PHE A 133 -1.29 -15.63 -6.15
C PHE A 133 -1.39 -16.19 -7.57
N GLY A 134 -0.69 -17.29 -7.87
CA GLY A 134 -0.90 -18.06 -9.08
C GLY A 134 -2.32 -18.62 -9.16
N THR A 135 -2.82 -19.20 -8.07
CA THR A 135 -4.22 -19.66 -8.00
C THR A 135 -5.21 -18.51 -8.26
N LEU A 136 -4.97 -17.35 -7.66
CA LEU A 136 -5.79 -16.16 -7.89
C LEU A 136 -5.75 -15.70 -9.35
N ALA A 137 -4.57 -15.70 -9.96
CA ALA A 137 -4.39 -15.28 -11.35
C ALA A 137 -5.06 -16.23 -12.34
N GLU A 138 -5.03 -17.54 -12.09
CA GLU A 138 -5.74 -18.53 -12.90
C GLU A 138 -7.27 -18.41 -12.78
N LEU A 139 -7.77 -18.09 -11.57
CA LEU A 139 -9.19 -17.86 -11.34
C LEU A 139 -9.69 -16.51 -11.90
N HIS A 140 -8.83 -15.49 -11.92
CA HIS A 140 -9.16 -14.11 -12.30
C HIS A 140 -8.09 -13.51 -13.24
N PRO A 141 -7.94 -14.03 -14.47
CA PRO A 141 -6.88 -13.63 -15.39
C PRO A 141 -6.80 -12.12 -15.61
N GLY A 142 -5.58 -11.59 -15.53
CA GLY A 142 -5.30 -10.18 -15.77
C GLY A 142 -5.74 -9.20 -14.67
N ARG A 143 -6.34 -9.68 -13.58
CA ARG A 143 -6.91 -8.83 -12.52
C ARG A 143 -6.14 -8.83 -11.19
N ILE A 144 -5.10 -9.64 -11.05
CA ILE A 144 -4.41 -9.83 -9.77
C ILE A 144 -3.11 -9.03 -9.73
N ASP A 145 -2.89 -8.32 -8.62
CA ASP A 145 -1.65 -7.62 -8.29
C ASP A 145 -1.03 -8.20 -7.01
N LEU A 146 0.31 -8.28 -6.98
CA LEU A 146 1.03 -8.73 -5.80
C LEU A 146 1.95 -7.64 -5.26
N GLY A 147 1.44 -6.84 -4.35
CA GLY A 147 2.23 -5.87 -3.60
C GLY A 147 2.93 -6.52 -2.41
N LEU A 148 4.22 -6.22 -2.23
CA LEU A 148 5.12 -6.84 -1.26
C LEU A 148 5.67 -5.82 -0.26
N GLY A 149 5.53 -6.10 1.03
CA GLY A 149 6.07 -5.31 2.13
C GLY A 149 7.18 -6.05 2.89
N ARG A 150 8.19 -5.30 3.35
CA ARG A 150 9.29 -5.83 4.18
C ARG A 150 8.95 -5.87 5.67
N ALA A 151 8.15 -4.91 6.13
CA ALA A 151 7.79 -4.83 7.54
C ALA A 151 6.93 -6.03 7.97
N PRO A 152 7.03 -6.51 9.22
CA PRO A 152 6.24 -7.67 9.65
C PRO A 152 4.74 -7.40 9.79
N GLY A 153 4.30 -6.14 9.71
CA GLY A 153 2.87 -5.76 9.83
C GLY A 153 2.24 -6.08 11.18
N THR A 154 3.07 -6.31 12.22
CA THR A 154 2.58 -6.77 13.53
C THR A 154 3.61 -6.53 14.66
N ASP A 155 3.24 -6.89 15.90
CA ASP A 155 4.13 -6.85 17.07
C ASP A 155 5.02 -8.11 17.21
N GLN A 156 6.02 -8.02 18.10
CA GLN A 156 6.99 -9.10 18.30
C GLN A 156 6.34 -10.40 18.83
N ARG A 157 5.27 -10.32 19.65
CA ARG A 157 4.58 -11.52 20.16
C ARG A 157 3.87 -12.27 19.03
N THR A 158 3.24 -11.53 18.15
CA THR A 158 2.56 -12.07 16.97
C THR A 158 3.57 -12.69 16.01
N TRP A 159 4.73 -12.07 15.84
CA TRP A 159 5.81 -12.62 15.03
C TRP A 159 6.31 -13.97 15.56
N GLN A 160 6.46 -14.11 16.87
CA GLN A 160 6.76 -15.40 17.53
C GLN A 160 5.65 -16.42 17.30
N ALA A 161 4.37 -16.02 17.34
CA ALA A 161 3.24 -16.89 17.04
C ALA A 161 3.23 -17.36 15.57
N LEU A 162 3.68 -16.53 14.63
CA LEU A 162 3.88 -16.88 13.23
C LEU A 162 5.10 -17.80 13.01
N ARG A 163 5.92 -18.05 14.06
CA ARG A 163 7.11 -18.91 14.05
C ARG A 163 8.12 -18.48 12.98
N ARG A 164 8.29 -17.16 12.79
CA ARG A 164 9.24 -16.63 11.79
C ARG A 164 10.57 -16.28 12.45
N ASP A 165 11.62 -16.38 11.64
CA ASP A 165 12.97 -15.97 12.02
C ASP A 165 12.99 -14.46 12.24
N PRO A 166 13.55 -13.93 13.35
CA PRO A 166 13.74 -12.51 13.57
C PRO A 166 14.50 -11.80 12.44
N HIS A 167 15.32 -12.51 11.69
CA HIS A 167 16.12 -12.00 10.55
C HIS A 167 15.44 -12.21 9.19
N ALA A 168 14.19 -12.69 9.14
CA ALA A 168 13.48 -12.93 7.87
C ALA A 168 13.39 -11.66 7.01
N SER A 169 13.30 -10.47 7.61
CA SER A 169 13.26 -9.21 6.88
C SER A 169 14.57 -8.86 6.16
N ASP A 170 15.71 -9.45 6.56
CA ASP A 170 17.02 -9.22 5.92
C ASP A 170 17.10 -9.94 4.56
N ARG A 171 16.31 -11.01 4.39
CA ARG A 171 16.21 -11.77 3.14
C ARG A 171 15.19 -11.22 2.15
N PHE A 172 14.50 -10.14 2.47
CA PHE A 172 13.42 -9.61 1.64
C PHE A 172 13.81 -9.41 0.16
N PRO A 173 14.99 -8.84 -0.21
CA PRO A 173 15.39 -8.71 -1.60
C PRO A 173 15.51 -10.06 -2.33
N GLN A 174 16.14 -11.05 -1.68
CA GLN A 174 16.30 -12.41 -2.22
C GLN A 174 14.94 -13.10 -2.38
N ASP A 175 14.07 -12.99 -1.38
CA ASP A 175 12.74 -13.58 -1.38
C ASP A 175 11.85 -12.97 -2.48
N VAL A 176 12.00 -11.67 -2.80
CA VAL A 176 11.31 -11.02 -3.93
C VAL A 176 11.78 -11.59 -5.26
N VAL A 177 13.09 -11.75 -5.45
CA VAL A 177 13.65 -12.32 -6.69
C VAL A 177 13.27 -13.79 -6.84
N GLU A 178 13.31 -14.57 -5.75
CA GLU A 178 12.85 -15.97 -5.75
C GLU A 178 11.36 -16.05 -6.15
N LEU A 179 10.51 -15.21 -5.56
CA LEU A 179 9.09 -15.15 -5.86
C LEU A 179 8.82 -14.77 -7.34
N GLN A 180 9.54 -13.78 -7.86
CA GLN A 180 9.46 -13.38 -9.27
C GLN A 180 9.81 -14.55 -10.19
N GLY A 181 10.88 -15.29 -9.88
CA GLY A 181 11.27 -16.48 -10.63
C GLY A 181 10.25 -17.61 -10.54
N LEU A 182 9.64 -17.86 -9.36
CA LEU A 182 8.60 -18.87 -9.18
C LEU A 182 7.32 -18.59 -9.99
N LEU A 183 7.01 -17.32 -10.23
CA LEU A 183 5.87 -16.88 -11.04
C LEU A 183 6.18 -16.84 -12.55
N SER A 184 7.46 -16.87 -12.92
CA SER A 184 7.91 -16.90 -14.32
C SER A 184 7.84 -18.32 -14.93
N ASP A 185 8.23 -18.43 -16.20
CA ASP A 185 8.29 -19.73 -16.89
C ASP A 185 9.37 -20.65 -16.34
N THR A 186 10.38 -20.12 -15.66
CA THR A 186 11.55 -20.87 -15.17
C THR A 186 11.73 -20.68 -13.67
N SER A 187 11.51 -21.75 -12.91
CA SER A 187 11.74 -21.73 -11.46
C SER A 187 13.22 -21.56 -11.12
N PRO A 188 13.56 -20.70 -10.13
CA PRO A 188 14.93 -20.55 -9.63
C PRO A 188 15.33 -21.72 -8.72
N LEU A 189 14.38 -22.57 -8.30
CA LEU A 189 14.58 -23.68 -7.38
C LEU A 189 14.66 -25.02 -8.13
N ALA A 190 15.81 -25.67 -8.09
CA ALA A 190 16.02 -26.95 -8.76
C ALA A 190 15.00 -28.01 -8.30
N GLY A 191 14.22 -28.54 -9.23
CA GLY A 191 13.23 -29.59 -8.97
C GLY A 191 11.98 -29.15 -8.20
N THR A 192 11.78 -27.81 -8.04
CA THR A 192 10.59 -27.26 -7.38
C THR A 192 9.94 -26.23 -8.28
N GLU A 193 8.66 -26.36 -8.52
CA GLU A 193 7.85 -25.41 -9.30
C GLU A 193 6.65 -24.96 -8.47
N ALA A 194 6.30 -23.70 -8.57
CA ALA A 194 5.05 -23.18 -7.97
C ALA A 194 3.89 -23.52 -8.90
N ILE A 195 3.08 -24.50 -8.56
CA ILE A 195 1.89 -24.86 -9.34
C ILE A 195 0.65 -24.48 -8.51
N PRO A 196 -0.22 -23.60 -9.06
CA PRO A 196 -0.37 -23.12 -10.46
C PRO A 196 0.35 -21.78 -10.78
N GLY A 197 1.28 -21.30 -9.94
CA GLY A 197 1.92 -19.98 -10.10
C GLY A 197 2.84 -19.83 -11.31
N LYS A 198 3.54 -20.91 -11.70
CA LYS A 198 4.49 -20.90 -12.81
C LYS A 198 3.87 -20.38 -14.11
N GLY A 199 4.54 -19.41 -14.75
CA GLY A 199 4.11 -18.83 -16.03
C GLY A 199 2.99 -17.80 -15.93
N THR A 200 2.44 -17.55 -14.73
CA THR A 200 1.35 -16.56 -14.55
C THR A 200 1.86 -15.13 -14.64
N ASN A 201 3.14 -14.89 -14.35
CA ASN A 201 3.78 -13.59 -14.36
C ASN A 201 2.93 -12.52 -13.64
N VAL A 202 2.36 -12.87 -12.47
CA VAL A 202 1.61 -11.92 -11.64
C VAL A 202 2.46 -10.68 -11.38
N PRO A 203 1.99 -9.47 -11.71
CA PRO A 203 2.79 -8.25 -11.57
C PRO A 203 3.09 -7.98 -10.10
N LEU A 204 4.39 -7.77 -9.81
CA LEU A 204 4.91 -7.46 -8.48
C LEU A 204 5.00 -5.94 -8.28
N TYR A 205 4.77 -5.49 -7.07
CA TYR A 205 4.92 -4.09 -6.62
C TYR A 205 5.70 -4.07 -5.32
N ILE A 206 6.68 -3.19 -5.17
CA ILE A 206 7.40 -3.00 -3.91
C ILE A 206 6.73 -1.89 -3.12
N LEU A 207 6.31 -2.22 -1.89
CA LEU A 207 5.72 -1.25 -0.96
C LEU A 207 6.73 -0.83 0.09
N GLY A 208 6.69 0.45 0.44
CA GLY A 208 7.55 0.96 1.51
C GLY A 208 7.25 2.40 1.90
N SER A 209 7.95 2.87 2.92
CA SER A 209 7.91 4.24 3.41
C SER A 209 9.33 4.78 3.63
N SER A 210 10.33 4.21 2.96
CA SER A 210 11.74 4.54 3.17
C SER A 210 12.57 4.36 1.89
N MET A 211 13.80 4.89 1.94
CA MET A 211 14.80 4.75 0.86
C MET A 211 15.08 3.30 0.48
N PHE A 212 15.00 2.36 1.43
CA PHE A 212 15.27 0.94 1.15
C PHE A 212 14.31 0.38 0.08
N GLY A 213 13.00 0.56 0.25
CA GLY A 213 12.01 0.09 -0.73
C GLY A 213 12.17 0.75 -2.09
N ALA A 214 12.48 2.06 -2.11
CA ALA A 214 12.72 2.82 -3.33
C ALA A 214 13.91 2.26 -4.14
N LYS A 215 15.06 2.06 -3.48
CA LYS A 215 16.26 1.52 -4.13
C LYS A 215 16.05 0.08 -4.60
N LEU A 216 15.38 -0.75 -3.80
CA LEU A 216 15.06 -2.13 -4.20
C LEU A 216 14.15 -2.17 -5.43
N ALA A 217 13.06 -1.39 -5.44
CA ALA A 217 12.16 -1.30 -6.58
C ALA A 217 12.90 -0.82 -7.84
N ALA A 218 13.75 0.20 -7.71
CA ALA A 218 14.56 0.74 -8.81
C ALA A 218 15.53 -0.31 -9.37
N ALA A 219 16.24 -1.04 -8.51
CA ALA A 219 17.22 -2.06 -8.91
C ALA A 219 16.56 -3.24 -9.63
N LEU A 220 15.35 -3.65 -9.18
CA LEU A 220 14.58 -4.76 -9.75
C LEU A 220 13.68 -4.34 -10.94
N GLY A 221 13.58 -3.04 -11.26
CA GLY A 221 12.70 -2.55 -12.33
C GLY A 221 11.22 -2.80 -12.03
N LEU A 222 10.81 -2.68 -10.77
CA LEU A 222 9.43 -2.91 -10.33
C LEU A 222 8.74 -1.60 -9.96
N PRO A 223 7.39 -1.50 -10.08
CA PRO A 223 6.64 -0.36 -9.58
C PRO A 223 6.83 -0.16 -8.08
N TYR A 224 6.88 1.10 -7.66
CA TYR A 224 7.06 1.48 -6.26
C TYR A 224 5.82 2.12 -5.68
N ALA A 225 5.28 1.57 -4.59
CA ALA A 225 4.15 2.14 -3.87
C ALA A 225 4.61 2.72 -2.53
N PHE A 226 4.51 4.05 -2.38
CA PHE A 226 4.92 4.74 -1.16
C PHE A 226 3.75 4.97 -0.20
N ALA A 227 3.92 4.54 1.05
CA ALA A 227 2.89 4.55 2.09
C ALA A 227 2.78 5.94 2.79
N SER A 228 2.68 7.02 2.05
CA SER A 228 2.64 8.40 2.56
C SER A 228 1.40 8.75 3.39
N HIS A 229 0.34 7.95 3.28
CA HIS A 229 -0.88 8.11 4.09
C HIS A 229 -0.67 7.92 5.60
N PHE A 230 0.48 7.39 6.04
CA PHE A 230 0.84 7.29 7.46
C PHE A 230 2.32 7.59 7.76
N ALA A 231 3.20 7.62 6.76
CA ALA A 231 4.63 7.88 6.90
C ALA A 231 5.10 8.90 5.85
N PRO A 232 4.88 10.20 6.07
CA PRO A 232 5.08 11.25 5.05
C PRO A 232 6.54 11.63 4.80
N ASP A 233 7.43 11.44 5.79
CA ASP A 233 8.73 12.12 5.87
C ASP A 233 9.66 11.94 4.67
N GLN A 234 9.75 10.72 4.13
CA GLN A 234 10.71 10.39 3.09
C GLN A 234 10.10 10.35 1.67
N LEU A 235 8.84 10.75 1.49
CA LEU A 235 8.14 10.61 0.21
C LEU A 235 8.94 11.14 -0.98
N GLN A 236 9.28 12.42 -0.97
CA GLN A 236 9.95 13.06 -2.10
C GLN A 236 11.35 12.49 -2.34
N ALA A 237 12.14 12.31 -1.28
CA ALA A 237 13.49 11.77 -1.40
C ALA A 237 13.49 10.33 -1.94
N ALA A 238 12.58 9.48 -1.44
CA ALA A 238 12.46 8.10 -1.88
C ALA A 238 11.96 7.99 -3.33
N VAL A 239 10.98 8.80 -3.72
CA VAL A 239 10.47 8.82 -5.10
C VAL A 239 11.54 9.34 -6.07
N TYR A 240 12.27 10.38 -5.68
CA TYR A 240 13.38 10.90 -6.48
C TYR A 240 14.46 9.83 -6.69
N ALA A 241 14.90 9.15 -5.61
CA ALA A 241 15.89 8.08 -5.71
C ALA A 241 15.40 6.93 -6.60
N TYR A 242 14.14 6.48 -6.40
CA TYR A 242 13.54 5.44 -7.25
C TYR A 242 13.58 5.80 -8.73
N ARG A 243 13.15 7.03 -9.10
CA ARG A 243 13.10 7.46 -10.50
C ARG A 243 14.49 7.63 -11.12
N SER A 244 15.44 8.16 -10.35
CA SER A 244 16.80 8.43 -10.83
C SER A 244 17.66 7.16 -10.98
N GLU A 245 17.42 6.15 -10.13
CA GLU A 245 18.18 4.89 -10.10
C GLU A 245 17.47 3.73 -10.82
N PHE A 246 16.29 3.97 -11.41
CA PHE A 246 15.46 2.94 -12.02
C PHE A 246 16.18 2.22 -13.17
N LYS A 247 16.13 0.88 -13.13
CA LYS A 247 16.63 0.00 -14.18
C LYS A 247 15.42 -0.71 -14.84
N PRO A 248 15.22 -0.61 -16.17
CA PRO A 248 14.13 -1.34 -16.83
C PRO A 248 14.20 -2.85 -16.63
N SER A 249 13.03 -3.49 -16.59
CA SER A 249 12.87 -4.93 -16.44
C SER A 249 11.90 -5.48 -17.49
N ALA A 250 11.68 -6.81 -17.49
CA ALA A 250 10.64 -7.43 -18.33
C ALA A 250 9.21 -6.99 -17.94
N GLN A 251 9.00 -6.53 -16.70
CA GLN A 251 7.69 -6.06 -16.22
C GLN A 251 7.47 -4.57 -16.52
N LEU A 252 8.52 -3.75 -16.52
CA LEU A 252 8.39 -2.29 -16.52
C LEU A 252 9.54 -1.60 -17.26
N ASP A 253 9.22 -0.85 -18.30
CA ASP A 253 10.21 -0.12 -19.12
C ASP A 253 10.62 1.23 -18.54
N ALA A 254 9.75 1.86 -17.75
CA ALA A 254 9.95 3.17 -17.15
C ALA A 254 9.43 3.19 -15.69
N PRO A 255 9.98 4.05 -14.81
CA PRO A 255 9.59 4.07 -13.40
C PRO A 255 8.10 4.42 -13.22
N TYR A 256 7.40 3.68 -12.36
CA TYR A 256 5.99 3.86 -12.02
C TYR A 256 5.81 3.99 -10.52
N VAL A 257 5.29 5.14 -10.06
CA VAL A 257 5.11 5.48 -8.66
C VAL A 257 3.63 5.52 -8.30
N ILE A 258 3.25 4.77 -7.28
CA ILE A 258 1.97 4.88 -6.59
C ILE A 258 2.19 5.63 -5.28
N ALA A 259 1.56 6.80 -5.09
CA ALA A 259 1.63 7.52 -3.81
C ALA A 259 0.32 7.38 -3.05
N ALA A 260 0.40 6.96 -1.78
CA ALA A 260 -0.79 6.76 -0.97
C ALA A 260 -1.16 8.04 -0.19
N LEU A 261 -2.47 8.33 -0.08
CA LEU A 261 -3.00 9.45 0.70
C LEU A 261 -4.28 9.05 1.43
N ASN A 262 -4.62 9.82 2.47
CA ASN A 262 -5.92 9.70 3.11
C ASN A 262 -6.95 10.57 2.38
N VAL A 263 -8.20 10.11 2.32
CA VAL A 263 -9.30 10.88 1.75
C VAL A 263 -10.47 10.91 2.72
N VAL A 264 -10.98 12.11 2.99
CA VAL A 264 -12.21 12.40 3.72
C VAL A 264 -13.05 13.30 2.84
N ALA A 265 -13.87 12.69 1.98
CA ALA A 265 -14.74 13.39 1.04
C ALA A 265 -16.19 13.34 1.51
N ALA A 266 -16.89 14.46 1.41
CA ALA A 266 -18.31 14.62 1.68
C ALA A 266 -18.94 15.55 0.64
N ASP A 267 -20.27 15.77 0.73
CA ASP A 267 -20.96 16.64 -0.23
C ASP A 267 -20.54 18.12 -0.10
N THR A 268 -20.11 18.52 1.11
CA THR A 268 -19.62 19.86 1.43
C THR A 268 -18.28 19.85 2.17
N ASP A 269 -17.55 20.95 2.12
CA ASP A 269 -16.29 21.11 2.86
C ASP A 269 -16.52 21.07 4.38
N ASP A 270 -17.62 21.62 4.87
CA ASP A 270 -17.95 21.65 6.29
C ASP A 270 -18.25 20.23 6.83
N GLU A 271 -19.01 19.42 6.08
CA GLU A 271 -19.26 18.02 6.43
C GLU A 271 -17.94 17.21 6.45
N ALA A 272 -17.10 17.36 5.42
CA ALA A 272 -15.81 16.71 5.36
C ALA A 272 -14.89 17.09 6.52
N SER A 273 -14.88 18.38 6.89
CA SER A 273 -14.12 18.89 8.03
C SER A 273 -14.60 18.29 9.35
N ALA A 274 -15.91 18.20 9.58
CA ALA A 274 -16.49 17.56 10.76
C ALA A 274 -16.21 16.04 10.81
N MET A 275 -16.13 15.38 9.65
CA MET A 275 -15.73 13.99 9.55
C MET A 275 -14.24 13.81 9.88
N TYR A 276 -13.37 14.70 9.37
CA TYR A 276 -11.94 14.66 9.62
C TYR A 276 -11.59 14.79 11.11
N GLU A 277 -12.28 15.66 11.85
CA GLU A 277 -12.13 15.77 13.31
C GLU A 277 -12.30 14.41 14.01
N LYS A 278 -13.30 13.63 13.61
CA LYS A 278 -13.53 12.28 14.15
C LYS A 278 -12.41 11.31 13.74
N VAL A 279 -11.87 11.42 12.53
CA VAL A 279 -10.74 10.63 12.06
C VAL A 279 -9.50 10.93 12.89
N LEU A 280 -9.21 12.23 13.10
CA LEU A 280 -8.06 12.66 13.91
C LEU A 280 -8.16 12.16 15.35
N ARG A 281 -9.30 12.33 16.03
CA ARG A 281 -9.55 11.83 17.39
C ARG A 281 -9.32 10.33 17.50
N SER A 282 -9.84 9.56 16.55
CA SER A 282 -9.61 8.12 16.51
C SER A 282 -8.14 7.75 16.31
N ARG A 283 -7.41 8.53 15.53
CA ARG A 283 -5.96 8.30 15.34
C ARG A 283 -5.19 8.60 16.62
N VAL A 284 -5.55 9.66 17.33
CA VAL A 284 -4.96 10.01 18.64
C VAL A 284 -5.21 8.90 19.65
N GLU A 285 -6.44 8.40 19.76
CA GLU A 285 -6.81 7.29 20.64
C GLU A 285 -5.96 6.05 20.36
N MET A 286 -5.85 5.66 19.10
CA MET A 286 -5.03 4.51 18.68
C MET A 286 -3.56 4.68 19.08
N ILE A 287 -2.99 5.87 18.92
CA ILE A 287 -1.59 6.15 19.27
C ILE A 287 -1.41 6.19 20.78
N ALA A 288 -2.32 6.81 21.53
CA ALA A 288 -2.30 6.87 22.99
C ALA A 288 -2.31 5.45 23.61
N THR A 289 -3.15 4.56 23.07
CA THR A 289 -3.19 3.15 23.47
C THR A 289 -1.86 2.45 23.19
N ARG A 290 -1.20 2.72 22.06
CA ARG A 290 0.14 2.19 21.75
C ARG A 290 1.22 2.68 22.72
N PHE A 291 1.09 3.89 23.23
CA PHE A 291 1.98 4.44 24.28
C PHE A 291 1.68 3.92 25.70
N GLY A 292 0.82 2.92 25.83
CA GLY A 292 0.53 2.23 27.09
C GLY A 292 -0.58 2.89 27.91
N MET A 293 -1.35 3.81 27.35
CA MET A 293 -2.60 4.25 27.97
C MET A 293 -3.62 3.09 27.94
N ALA A 294 -4.53 3.09 28.91
CA ALA A 294 -5.52 2.02 29.02
C ALA A 294 -6.35 1.88 27.72
N ASP A 295 -6.53 0.65 27.28
CA ASP A 295 -7.43 0.29 26.15
C ASP A 295 -8.89 0.45 26.63
N ARG A 296 -9.37 1.68 26.59
CA ARG A 296 -10.72 2.09 26.98
C ARG A 296 -11.20 3.24 26.09
N ASP A 297 -12.48 3.47 26.11
CA ASP A 297 -13.06 4.66 25.49
C ASP A 297 -12.60 5.93 26.23
N PHE A 298 -12.14 6.93 25.49
CA PHE A 298 -11.81 8.26 25.99
C PHE A 298 -13.01 9.19 25.85
N THR A 299 -13.20 10.05 26.84
CA THR A 299 -14.19 11.14 26.71
C THR A 299 -13.71 12.20 25.72
N ASP A 300 -14.62 13.00 25.18
CA ASP A 300 -14.26 14.10 24.27
C ASP A 300 -13.27 15.08 24.90
N ALA A 301 -13.43 15.40 26.19
CA ALA A 301 -12.50 16.27 26.89
C ALA A 301 -11.09 15.68 27.05
N GLU A 302 -10.98 14.37 27.27
CA GLU A 302 -9.67 13.69 27.29
C GLU A 302 -9.04 13.66 25.89
N LEU A 303 -9.81 13.43 24.86
CA LEU A 303 -9.33 13.48 23.46
C LEU A 303 -8.87 14.89 23.08
N ASP A 304 -9.59 15.94 23.52
CA ASP A 304 -9.16 17.33 23.31
C ASP A 304 -7.80 17.61 23.99
N MET A 305 -7.59 17.14 25.21
CA MET A 305 -6.29 17.27 25.88
C MET A 305 -5.19 16.46 25.17
N LEU A 306 -5.54 15.30 24.63
CA LEU A 306 -4.59 14.44 23.91
C LEU A 306 -4.18 15.02 22.54
N LEU A 307 -4.99 15.87 21.91
CA LEU A 307 -4.65 16.53 20.64
C LEU A 307 -3.39 17.40 20.71
N ASP A 308 -3.08 17.96 21.88
CA ASP A 308 -1.89 18.78 22.12
C ASP A 308 -0.74 17.98 22.78
N SER A 309 -0.93 16.69 22.97
CA SER A 309 0.09 15.76 23.50
C SER A 309 1.02 15.24 22.37
N PRO A 310 2.13 14.56 22.73
CA PRO A 310 2.96 13.85 21.74
C PRO A 310 2.16 12.88 20.85
N ALA A 311 1.13 12.20 21.39
CA ALA A 311 0.26 11.34 20.62
C ALA A 311 -0.56 12.11 19.59
N GLY A 312 -1.07 13.30 19.95
CA GLY A 312 -1.79 14.19 19.03
C GLY A 312 -0.88 14.74 17.93
N HIS A 313 0.32 15.18 18.26
CA HIS A 313 1.30 15.63 17.28
C HIS A 313 1.66 14.51 16.30
N GLN A 314 1.87 13.29 16.78
CA GLN A 314 2.14 12.15 15.92
C GLN A 314 0.93 11.80 15.03
N ALA A 315 -0.30 11.88 15.55
CA ALA A 315 -1.51 11.67 14.76
C ALA A 315 -1.64 12.70 13.63
N LYS A 316 -1.45 13.98 13.94
CA LYS A 316 -1.46 15.07 12.95
C LYS A 316 -0.37 14.86 11.89
N HIS A 317 0.83 14.46 12.31
CA HIS A 317 1.94 14.17 11.41
C HIS A 317 1.62 12.98 10.47
N MET A 318 1.08 11.88 10.98
CA MET A 318 0.66 10.73 10.16
C MET A 318 -0.42 11.09 9.15
N LEU A 319 -1.25 12.11 9.42
CA LEU A 319 -2.33 12.57 8.55
C LEU A 319 -1.92 13.75 7.65
N THR A 320 -0.62 14.03 7.50
CA THR A 320 -0.09 15.14 6.67
C THR A 320 -0.68 15.12 5.26
N TYR A 321 -0.71 13.97 4.62
CA TYR A 321 -1.27 13.84 3.28
C TYR A 321 -2.72 13.34 3.36
N THR A 322 -3.64 14.27 3.61
CA THR A 322 -5.09 14.00 3.70
C THR A 322 -5.85 15.00 2.85
N ALA A 323 -6.56 14.52 1.83
CA ALA A 323 -7.53 15.29 1.07
C ALA A 323 -8.83 15.40 1.87
N ILE A 324 -9.29 16.62 2.16
CA ILE A 324 -10.48 16.89 2.97
C ILE A 324 -11.35 17.90 2.23
N GLY A 325 -12.62 17.57 1.94
CA GLY A 325 -13.55 18.54 1.35
C GLY A 325 -14.62 17.91 0.47
N GLY A 326 -15.34 18.80 -0.20
CA GLY A 326 -16.26 18.49 -1.29
C GLY A 326 -15.53 18.19 -2.61
N PRO A 327 -16.28 17.89 -3.69
CA PRO A 327 -15.72 17.43 -4.96
C PRO A 327 -14.61 18.33 -5.54
N GLU A 328 -14.81 19.65 -5.53
CA GLU A 328 -13.86 20.60 -6.12
C GLU A 328 -12.56 20.66 -5.34
N ARG A 329 -12.65 20.67 -4.00
CA ARG A 329 -11.48 20.72 -3.12
C ARG A 329 -10.70 19.43 -3.14
N ILE A 330 -11.38 18.28 -3.22
CA ILE A 330 -10.74 16.99 -3.41
C ILE A 330 -10.00 16.96 -4.75
N ALA A 331 -10.62 17.38 -5.86
CA ALA A 331 -9.98 17.40 -7.17
C ALA A 331 -8.69 18.24 -7.16
N ALA A 332 -8.76 19.46 -6.62
CA ALA A 332 -7.60 20.34 -6.50
C ALA A 332 -6.48 19.74 -5.64
N TYR A 333 -6.83 19.06 -4.54
CA TYR A 333 -5.84 18.40 -3.70
C TYR A 333 -5.16 17.22 -4.41
N LEU A 334 -5.92 16.41 -5.15
CA LEU A 334 -5.36 15.26 -5.89
C LEU A 334 -4.37 15.74 -6.96
N GLU A 335 -4.66 16.81 -7.70
CA GLU A 335 -3.74 17.42 -8.67
C GLU A 335 -2.43 17.85 -7.99
N GLN A 336 -2.53 18.64 -6.92
CA GLN A 336 -1.37 19.14 -6.16
C GLN A 336 -0.54 18.02 -5.55
N PHE A 337 -1.21 17.00 -4.99
CA PHE A 337 -0.51 15.90 -4.36
C PHE A 337 0.18 14.98 -5.37
N ALA A 338 -0.43 14.71 -6.53
CA ALA A 338 0.20 13.93 -7.59
C ALA A 338 1.49 14.60 -8.10
N GLU A 339 1.46 15.92 -8.28
CA GLU A 339 2.64 16.70 -8.67
C GLU A 339 3.71 16.69 -7.56
N HIS A 340 3.31 16.98 -6.31
CA HIS A 340 4.20 16.98 -5.15
C HIS A 340 4.90 15.63 -4.93
N ALA A 341 4.18 14.53 -5.10
CA ALA A 341 4.68 13.17 -4.94
C ALA A 341 5.38 12.63 -6.21
N MET A 342 5.37 13.39 -7.32
CA MET A 342 5.80 12.90 -8.63
C MET A 342 5.16 11.55 -8.95
N ALA A 343 3.86 11.39 -8.68
CA ALA A 343 3.16 10.12 -8.76
C ALA A 343 2.53 9.88 -10.13
N ASP A 344 2.59 8.63 -10.58
CA ASP A 344 1.88 8.16 -11.77
C ASP A 344 0.44 7.78 -11.44
N GLU A 345 0.21 7.26 -10.24
CA GLU A 345 -1.07 6.81 -9.70
C GLU A 345 -1.21 7.23 -8.24
N LEU A 346 -2.42 7.55 -7.80
CA LEU A 346 -2.72 7.85 -6.40
C LEU A 346 -3.55 6.72 -5.79
N MET A 347 -3.11 6.22 -4.62
CA MET A 347 -3.83 5.19 -3.87
C MET A 347 -4.46 5.81 -2.62
N MET A 348 -5.77 5.88 -2.58
CA MET A 348 -6.51 6.46 -1.46
C MET A 348 -6.83 5.43 -0.38
N THR A 349 -6.62 5.81 0.89
CA THR A 349 -7.31 5.17 2.01
C THR A 349 -8.59 5.96 2.28
N ASN A 350 -9.73 5.29 2.25
CA ASN A 350 -11.01 5.92 2.56
C ASN A 350 -11.17 6.01 4.07
N SER A 351 -10.90 7.19 4.63
CA SER A 351 -10.90 7.42 6.08
C SER A 351 -12.26 7.78 6.65
N ALA A 352 -13.31 7.89 5.82
CA ALA A 352 -14.68 8.12 6.27
C ALA A 352 -15.14 6.98 7.19
N ARG A 353 -15.91 7.31 8.24
CA ARG A 353 -16.45 6.31 9.16
C ARG A 353 -17.85 5.89 8.75
N GLY A 354 -18.08 4.57 8.70
CA GLY A 354 -19.33 3.97 8.31
C GLY A 354 -19.45 3.73 6.80
N LEU A 355 -20.09 2.64 6.43
CA LEU A 355 -20.16 2.14 5.07
C LEU A 355 -20.79 3.15 4.09
N ASP A 356 -21.87 3.82 4.49
CA ASP A 356 -22.55 4.78 3.62
C ASP A 356 -21.69 6.00 3.31
N ALA A 357 -20.99 6.54 4.33
CA ALA A 357 -20.05 7.64 4.14
C ALA A 357 -18.86 7.21 3.27
N GLN A 358 -18.37 5.99 3.44
CA GLN A 358 -17.30 5.44 2.60
C GLN A 358 -17.74 5.27 1.14
N LYS A 359 -18.96 4.75 0.91
CA LYS A 359 -19.54 4.65 -0.44
C LYS A 359 -19.71 6.04 -1.07
N ARG A 360 -20.19 7.01 -0.28
CA ARG A 360 -20.37 8.38 -0.78
C ARG A 360 -19.03 9.03 -1.17
N ALA A 361 -17.98 8.83 -0.37
CA ALA A 361 -16.63 9.30 -0.70
C ALA A 361 -16.12 8.70 -2.02
N LEU A 362 -16.35 7.39 -2.28
CA LEU A 362 -16.00 6.76 -3.56
C LEU A 362 -16.78 7.35 -4.74
N GLU A 363 -18.06 7.70 -4.54
CA GLU A 363 -18.88 8.35 -5.57
C GLU A 363 -18.38 9.76 -5.90
N ILE A 364 -18.03 10.53 -4.86
CA ILE A 364 -17.48 11.89 -5.03
C ILE A 364 -16.17 11.84 -5.79
N VAL A 365 -15.23 11.04 -5.33
CA VAL A 365 -13.90 10.91 -5.98
C VAL A 365 -14.05 10.30 -7.37
N GLY A 366 -14.89 9.28 -7.52
CA GLY A 366 -15.18 8.64 -8.80
C GLY A 366 -15.91 9.52 -9.81
N GLY A 367 -16.59 10.57 -9.34
CA GLY A 367 -17.30 11.56 -10.16
C GLY A 367 -16.43 12.72 -10.67
N ILE A 368 -15.19 12.85 -10.23
CA ILE A 368 -14.26 13.89 -10.69
C ILE A 368 -13.94 13.66 -12.17
N ARG A 369 -14.21 14.69 -13.00
CA ARG A 369 -14.08 14.67 -14.47
C ARG A 369 -13.10 15.76 -14.92
#